data_753f30574ad1fa57e9a842601a028734
#
_entry.id   753f30574ad1fa57e9a842601a028734
#
_cell.length_a   1.000
_cell.length_b   1.000
_cell.length_c   1.000
_cell.angle_alpha   90.00
_cell.angle_beta   90.00
_cell.angle_gamma   90.00
#
_symmetry.space_group_name_H-M   'P 1'
#
loop_
_entity.id
_entity.type
_entity.pdbx_description
1 polymer ?
#
loop_
_entity_poly.entity_id
_entity_poly.type
_entity_poly.pdbx_seq_one_letter_code
_entity_poly.pdbx_strand_id
1 'polypeptide(L)'
;MRSSNQDAYYVDPQGRFFIVADGMGGHAGGQEASQIATATIRSYLEEHWESALATPDILHRSLDLANKAILSDQKKHPERGDMGTTAVVLAFRKPQQEQPWCAHVGDSRLYRLRGPKIAQLTEDHTWIARAVREGELNPDQSRNHPWRHVLSQCLGREDMHRIDVQAVEAQAGDRFLLCSDGLTEELPDTVIAAHLKSIRAVESAAQALINSAKKHGGRDNITVILVTMLMDKDANDGDFETGFIVQ
;
A
#
# COMPACT_ATOMS: atom_id res chain seq x y z
N MET A 1 -14.58 -5.62 -15.52
CA MET A 1 -13.10 -5.64 -15.56
C MET A 1 -12.64 -4.32 -16.16
N ARG A 2 -11.68 -3.67 -15.55
CA ARG A 2 -11.03 -2.45 -16.09
C ARG A 2 -10.31 -2.78 -17.40
N SER A 3 -10.27 -1.83 -18.33
CA SER A 3 -9.60 -2.00 -19.65
C SER A 3 -8.08 -1.85 -19.56
N SER A 4 -7.57 -1.22 -18.50
CA SER A 4 -6.13 -1.02 -18.23
C SER A 4 -5.87 -1.25 -16.75
N ASN A 5 -4.64 -1.69 -16.45
CA ASN A 5 -4.17 -1.76 -15.08
C ASN A 5 -3.53 -0.42 -14.71
N GLN A 6 -4.10 0.25 -13.71
CA GLN A 6 -3.62 1.54 -13.20
C GLN A 6 -2.82 1.39 -11.90
N ASP A 7 -2.76 0.19 -11.33
CA ASP A 7 -1.89 -0.12 -10.20
C ASP A 7 -0.42 -0.20 -10.63
N ALA A 8 0.47 0.21 -9.75
CA ALA A 8 1.90 -0.02 -9.84
C ALA A 8 2.44 -0.56 -8.51
N TYR A 9 3.51 -1.32 -8.58
CA TYR A 9 4.14 -1.89 -7.40
C TYR A 9 5.65 -1.99 -7.56
N TYR A 10 6.33 -2.14 -6.44
CA TYR A 10 7.75 -2.49 -6.41
C TYR A 10 8.07 -3.41 -5.24
N VAL A 11 8.84 -4.44 -5.53
CA VAL A 11 9.43 -5.35 -4.54
C VAL A 11 10.94 -5.23 -4.67
N ASP A 12 11.60 -4.73 -3.65
CA ASP A 12 13.04 -4.62 -3.64
C ASP A 12 13.68 -6.02 -3.70
N PRO A 13 14.63 -6.29 -4.62
CA PRO A 13 15.24 -7.60 -4.75
C PRO A 13 16.01 -8.07 -3.49
N GLN A 14 16.43 -7.12 -2.65
CA GLN A 14 17.07 -7.41 -1.36
C GLN A 14 16.05 -7.45 -0.21
N GLY A 15 14.75 -7.28 -0.52
CA GLY A 15 13.69 -7.32 0.46
C GLY A 15 13.66 -6.14 1.43
N ARG A 16 14.32 -5.05 1.12
CA ARG A 16 14.45 -3.88 1.99
C ARG A 16 13.17 -3.09 2.10
N PHE A 17 12.42 -2.94 1.00
CA PHE A 17 11.16 -2.18 0.98
C PHE A 17 10.22 -2.66 -0.14
N PHE A 18 8.93 -2.38 0.07
CA PHE A 18 7.81 -2.80 -0.76
C PHE A 18 6.88 -1.62 -0.98
N ILE A 19 6.37 -1.45 -2.20
CA ILE A 19 5.52 -0.32 -2.58
C ILE A 19 4.31 -0.85 -3.34
N VAL A 20 3.11 -0.37 -2.98
CA VAL A 20 1.89 -0.50 -3.79
C VAL A 20 1.34 0.89 -4.01
N ALA A 21 0.93 1.19 -5.23
CA ALA A 21 0.34 2.46 -5.65
C ALA A 21 -0.85 2.17 -6.57
N ASP A 22 -2.00 2.71 -6.24
CA ASP A 22 -3.25 2.60 -7.00
C ASP A 22 -3.53 3.91 -7.71
N GLY A 23 -3.49 3.87 -9.02
CA GLY A 23 -3.60 5.04 -9.86
C GLY A 23 -5.05 5.41 -10.19
N MET A 24 -5.39 6.68 -10.03
CA MET A 24 -6.68 7.25 -10.39
C MET A 24 -6.55 8.34 -11.43
N GLY A 25 -7.53 8.43 -12.30
CA GLY A 25 -7.61 9.44 -13.35
C GLY A 25 -8.18 8.90 -14.64
N GLY A 26 -8.63 9.82 -15.53
CA GLY A 26 -9.17 9.43 -16.82
C GLY A 26 -8.11 8.84 -17.75
N HIS A 27 -8.52 7.88 -18.60
CA HIS A 27 -7.67 7.24 -19.62
C HIS A 27 -6.35 6.66 -19.07
N ALA A 28 -5.20 7.21 -19.48
CA ALA A 28 -3.87 6.73 -19.07
C ALA A 28 -3.31 7.47 -17.83
N GLY A 29 -4.00 8.50 -17.33
CA GLY A 29 -3.46 9.35 -16.26
C GLY A 29 -3.17 8.60 -14.96
N GLY A 30 -4.09 7.73 -14.51
CA GLY A 30 -3.88 6.94 -13.30
C GLY A 30 -2.67 6.02 -13.40
N GLN A 31 -2.49 5.33 -14.52
CA GLN A 31 -1.32 4.47 -14.75
C GLN A 31 -0.01 5.26 -14.68
N GLU A 32 0.04 6.43 -15.31
CA GLU A 32 1.23 7.29 -15.24
C GLU A 32 1.50 7.78 -13.82
N ALA A 33 0.46 8.20 -13.09
CA ALA A 33 0.62 8.66 -11.72
C ALA A 33 1.18 7.59 -10.80
N SER A 34 0.67 6.36 -10.85
CA SER A 34 1.15 5.23 -10.03
C SER A 34 2.58 4.83 -10.41
N GLN A 35 2.94 4.86 -11.70
CA GLN A 35 4.29 4.57 -12.18
C GLN A 35 5.29 5.64 -11.75
N ILE A 36 4.95 6.94 -11.91
CA ILE A 36 5.79 8.06 -11.45
C ILE A 36 6.01 7.97 -9.95
N ALA A 37 4.95 7.73 -9.17
CA ALA A 37 5.06 7.59 -7.72
C ALA A 37 6.01 6.46 -7.34
N THR A 38 5.75 5.25 -7.84
CA THR A 38 6.55 4.06 -7.54
C THR A 38 8.02 4.25 -7.94
N ALA A 39 8.29 4.79 -9.12
CA ALA A 39 9.65 5.03 -9.60
C ALA A 39 10.38 6.09 -8.74
N THR A 40 9.70 7.18 -8.38
CA THR A 40 10.28 8.26 -7.57
C THR A 40 10.57 7.79 -6.15
N ILE A 41 9.62 7.12 -5.50
CA ILE A 41 9.78 6.56 -4.15
C ILE A 41 10.95 5.57 -4.16
N ARG A 42 10.96 4.62 -5.09
CA ARG A 42 12.03 3.65 -5.25
C ARG A 42 13.40 4.31 -5.37
N SER A 43 13.56 5.21 -6.33
CA SER A 43 14.85 5.87 -6.60
C SER A 43 15.38 6.61 -5.38
N TYR A 44 14.51 7.34 -4.68
CA TYR A 44 14.91 8.07 -3.47
C TYR A 44 15.28 7.13 -2.32
N LEU A 45 14.54 6.04 -2.13
CA LEU A 45 14.85 5.04 -1.11
C LEU A 45 16.17 4.32 -1.40
N GLU A 46 16.42 3.91 -2.65
CA GLU A 46 17.68 3.28 -3.05
C GLU A 46 18.88 4.20 -2.82
N GLU A 47 18.77 5.49 -3.19
CA GLU A 47 19.84 6.49 -3.02
C GLU A 47 20.17 6.77 -1.55
N HIS A 48 19.15 6.81 -0.67
CA HIS A 48 19.32 7.20 0.73
C HIS A 48 19.29 6.04 1.71
N TRP A 49 19.29 4.80 1.21
CA TRP A 49 19.13 3.62 2.07
C TRP A 49 20.19 3.51 3.17
N GLU A 50 21.45 3.77 2.82
CA GLU A 50 22.59 3.72 3.74
C GLU A 50 22.93 5.09 4.37
N SER A 51 22.08 6.10 4.15
CA SER A 51 22.34 7.43 4.72
C SER A 51 22.12 7.47 6.24
N ALA A 52 22.66 8.50 6.90
CA ALA A 52 22.46 8.74 8.34
C ALA A 52 21.08 9.35 8.68
N LEU A 53 20.23 9.63 7.68
CA LEU A 53 18.89 10.19 7.90
C LEU A 53 17.99 9.16 8.59
N ALA A 54 17.06 9.63 9.42
CA ALA A 54 16.10 8.77 10.08
C ALA A 54 15.12 8.16 9.06
N THR A 55 14.73 6.91 9.28
CA THR A 55 13.81 6.19 8.36
C THR A 55 12.49 6.93 8.12
N PRO A 56 11.81 7.49 9.14
CA PRO A 56 10.58 8.26 8.90
C PRO A 56 10.81 9.48 8.00
N ASP A 57 11.93 10.17 8.12
CA ASP A 57 12.22 11.34 7.27
C ASP A 57 12.45 10.95 5.82
N ILE A 58 13.15 9.82 5.59
CA ILE A 58 13.38 9.28 4.24
C ILE A 58 12.05 8.87 3.61
N LEU A 59 11.20 8.16 4.33
CA LEU A 59 9.89 7.73 3.86
C LEU A 59 8.98 8.91 3.55
N HIS A 60 8.86 9.84 4.49
CA HIS A 60 8.06 11.05 4.28
C HIS A 60 8.53 11.82 3.05
N ARG A 61 9.86 12.03 2.94
CA ARG A 61 10.45 12.77 1.82
C ARG A 61 10.25 12.07 0.49
N SER A 62 10.30 10.75 0.44
CA SER A 62 10.09 9.99 -0.79
C SER A 62 8.67 10.18 -1.35
N LEU A 63 7.64 10.19 -0.49
CA LEU A 63 6.25 10.44 -0.89
C LEU A 63 6.02 11.91 -1.28
N ASP A 64 6.62 12.86 -0.56
CA ASP A 64 6.56 14.29 -0.93
C ASP A 64 7.18 14.55 -2.31
N LEU A 65 8.31 13.91 -2.61
CA LEU A 65 8.94 13.99 -3.93
C LEU A 65 8.08 13.33 -5.01
N ALA A 66 7.45 12.21 -4.72
CA ALA A 66 6.53 11.55 -5.64
C ALA A 66 5.34 12.46 -5.99
N ASN A 67 4.74 13.12 -4.97
CA ASN A 67 3.69 14.12 -5.20
C ASN A 67 4.15 15.23 -6.15
N LYS A 68 5.32 15.80 -5.89
CA LYS A 68 5.90 16.87 -6.74
C LYS A 68 6.21 16.40 -8.15
N ALA A 69 6.65 15.16 -8.32
CA ALA A 69 6.93 14.58 -9.63
C ALA A 69 5.65 14.45 -10.47
N ILE A 70 4.57 13.94 -9.87
CA ILE A 70 3.26 13.84 -10.53
C ILE A 70 2.74 15.24 -10.92
N LEU A 71 2.77 16.22 -10.00
CA LEU A 71 2.36 17.59 -10.28
C LEU A 71 3.19 18.24 -11.40
N SER A 72 4.49 17.92 -11.46
CA SER A 72 5.35 18.40 -12.55
C SER A 72 4.99 17.77 -13.89
N ASP A 73 4.62 16.48 -13.90
CA ASP A 73 4.20 15.79 -15.11
C ASP A 73 2.85 16.31 -15.61
N GLN A 74 1.86 16.52 -14.74
CA GLN A 74 0.57 17.13 -15.08
C GLN A 74 0.73 18.50 -15.79
N LYS A 75 1.68 19.33 -15.31
CA LYS A 75 1.97 20.64 -15.94
C LYS A 75 2.58 20.52 -17.34
N LYS A 76 3.34 19.45 -17.60
CA LYS A 76 3.98 19.17 -18.90
C LYS A 76 3.02 18.48 -19.88
N HIS A 77 2.06 17.73 -19.35
CA HIS A 77 1.13 16.88 -20.07
C HIS A 77 -0.32 17.12 -19.65
N PRO A 78 -0.88 18.33 -19.98
CA PRO A 78 -2.25 18.67 -19.60
C PRO A 78 -3.31 17.71 -20.14
N GLU A 79 -3.00 16.98 -21.22
CA GLU A 79 -3.85 15.95 -21.82
C GLU A 79 -4.09 14.74 -20.90
N ARG A 80 -3.23 14.51 -19.90
CA ARG A 80 -3.40 13.44 -18.89
C ARG A 80 -4.43 13.79 -17.83
N GLY A 81 -4.82 15.07 -17.78
CA GLY A 81 -5.85 15.56 -16.87
C GLY A 81 -5.44 15.52 -15.40
N ASP A 82 -6.44 15.46 -14.54
CA ASP A 82 -6.29 15.44 -13.09
C ASP A 82 -5.98 14.01 -12.63
N MET A 83 -4.71 13.59 -12.75
CA MET A 83 -4.25 12.25 -12.36
C MET A 83 -3.71 12.26 -10.93
N GLY A 84 -3.91 11.16 -10.23
CA GLY A 84 -3.38 10.96 -8.89
C GLY A 84 -3.11 9.49 -8.61
N THR A 85 -2.57 9.20 -7.46
CA THR A 85 -2.37 7.82 -7.00
C THR A 85 -2.31 7.75 -5.49
N THR A 86 -2.70 6.61 -4.94
CA THR A 86 -2.33 6.24 -3.58
C THR A 86 -0.87 5.81 -3.53
N ALA A 87 -0.34 5.65 -2.35
CA ALA A 87 0.89 4.89 -2.11
C ALA A 87 0.91 4.30 -0.70
N VAL A 88 1.31 3.04 -0.57
CA VAL A 88 1.66 2.41 0.70
C VAL A 88 3.04 1.78 0.57
N VAL A 89 3.91 2.07 1.54
CA VAL A 89 5.30 1.62 1.58
C VAL A 89 5.55 0.92 2.90
N LEU A 90 6.14 -0.28 2.85
CA LEU A 90 6.67 -0.99 4.02
C LEU A 90 8.19 -1.10 3.85
N ALA A 91 8.96 -0.65 4.83
CA ALA A 91 10.42 -0.61 4.78
C ALA A 91 11.06 -1.27 5.99
N PHE A 92 12.05 -2.14 5.75
CA PHE A 92 12.84 -2.88 6.73
C PHE A 92 14.28 -2.33 6.73
N ARG A 93 14.48 -1.15 7.31
CA ARG A 93 15.78 -0.50 7.28
C ARG A 93 16.55 -0.74 8.57
N LYS A 94 17.69 -1.42 8.47
CA LYS A 94 18.73 -1.52 9.50
C LYS A 94 19.78 -0.43 9.19
N PRO A 95 20.52 0.16 10.08
CA PRO A 95 20.99 -0.31 11.38
C PRO A 95 20.45 0.47 12.59
N GLN A 96 19.52 1.41 12.43
CA GLN A 96 19.14 2.32 13.53
C GLN A 96 17.86 1.91 14.27
N GLN A 97 17.07 0.97 13.71
CA GLN A 97 15.82 0.54 14.32
C GLN A 97 15.53 -0.94 14.00
N GLU A 98 15.22 -1.70 15.03
CA GLU A 98 14.84 -3.12 14.93
C GLU A 98 13.44 -3.33 14.33
N GLN A 99 12.68 -2.25 14.09
CA GLN A 99 11.29 -2.32 13.64
C GLN A 99 11.14 -1.77 12.21
N PRO A 100 10.30 -2.39 11.38
CA PRO A 100 9.95 -1.83 10.08
C PRO A 100 9.12 -0.55 10.23
N TRP A 101 9.05 0.21 9.14
CA TRP A 101 8.28 1.44 9.05
C TRP A 101 7.29 1.36 7.90
N CYS A 102 6.12 1.94 8.11
CA CYS A 102 5.12 2.14 7.08
C CYS A 102 4.95 3.62 6.80
N ALA A 103 4.86 3.97 5.51
CA ALA A 103 4.39 5.29 5.07
C ALA A 103 3.25 5.11 4.07
N HIS A 104 2.22 5.96 4.15
CA HIS A 104 1.13 5.88 3.17
C HIS A 104 0.42 7.22 2.94
N VAL A 105 -0.21 7.30 1.76
CA VAL A 105 -1.20 8.31 1.35
C VAL A 105 -2.27 7.60 0.54
N GLY A 106 -3.54 7.82 0.87
CA GLY A 106 -4.68 7.18 0.20
C GLY A 106 -5.28 6.03 0.99
N ASP A 107 -5.92 5.10 0.31
CA ASP A 107 -6.66 3.97 0.86
C ASP A 107 -6.12 2.59 0.42
N SER A 108 -4.96 2.55 -0.23
CA SER A 108 -4.16 1.34 -0.28
C SER A 108 -3.66 1.01 1.12
N ARG A 109 -3.76 -0.26 1.51
CA ARG A 109 -3.64 -0.66 2.91
C ARG A 109 -2.44 -1.54 3.19
N LEU A 110 -1.95 -1.42 4.44
CA LEU A 110 -1.07 -2.39 5.08
C LEU A 110 -1.82 -3.12 6.18
N TYR A 111 -1.83 -4.44 6.11
CA TYR A 111 -2.34 -5.33 7.15
C TYR A 111 -1.22 -6.11 7.80
N ARG A 112 -1.41 -6.48 9.07
CA ARG A 112 -0.60 -7.48 9.78
C ARG A 112 -1.49 -8.63 10.25
N LEU A 113 -1.13 -9.85 9.89
CA LEU A 113 -1.67 -11.05 10.52
C LEU A 113 -0.66 -11.56 11.54
N ARG A 114 -1.06 -11.60 12.81
CA ARG A 114 -0.30 -12.17 13.94
C ARG A 114 -1.14 -13.25 14.61
N GLY A 115 -0.69 -14.49 14.51
CA GLY A 115 -1.48 -15.64 14.98
C GLY A 115 -2.89 -15.64 14.38
N PRO A 116 -3.97 -15.58 15.19
CA PRO A 116 -5.32 -15.57 14.67
C PRO A 116 -5.84 -14.18 14.27
N LYS A 117 -5.14 -13.09 14.60
CA LYS A 117 -5.65 -11.73 14.47
C LYS A 117 -5.08 -11.03 13.23
N ILE A 118 -5.97 -10.53 12.37
CA ILE A 118 -5.62 -9.55 11.35
C ILE A 118 -5.88 -8.15 11.90
N ALA A 119 -5.01 -7.22 11.55
CA ALA A 119 -5.16 -5.80 11.88
C ALA A 119 -4.76 -4.96 10.68
N GLN A 120 -5.61 -4.03 10.27
CA GLN A 120 -5.23 -2.95 9.37
C GLN A 120 -4.33 -1.99 10.14
N LEU A 121 -3.15 -1.68 9.62
CA LEU A 121 -2.16 -0.80 10.25
C LEU A 121 -2.24 0.63 9.72
N THR A 122 -2.71 0.80 8.49
CA THR A 122 -2.96 2.11 7.87
C THR A 122 -4.36 2.61 8.16
N GLU A 123 -4.57 3.91 8.23
CA GLU A 123 -5.89 4.54 8.25
C GLU A 123 -6.21 5.08 6.85
N ASP A 124 -7.32 4.67 6.25
CA ASP A 124 -7.69 5.11 4.92
C ASP A 124 -7.87 6.63 4.85
N HIS A 125 -7.24 7.28 3.89
CA HIS A 125 -7.48 8.70 3.60
C HIS A 125 -8.69 8.85 2.68
N THR A 126 -9.86 8.44 3.15
CA THR A 126 -11.15 8.64 2.47
C THR A 126 -12.00 9.65 3.23
N TRP A 127 -12.96 10.26 2.54
CA TRP A 127 -13.94 11.14 3.18
C TRP A 127 -14.71 10.40 4.29
N ILE A 128 -15.06 9.14 4.05
CA ILE A 128 -15.78 8.30 5.01
C ILE A 128 -14.95 8.02 6.27
N ALA A 129 -13.68 7.63 6.12
CA ALA A 129 -12.82 7.36 7.27
C ALA A 129 -12.66 8.62 8.13
N ARG A 130 -12.55 9.79 7.48
CA ARG A 130 -12.52 11.07 8.15
C ARG A 130 -13.84 11.36 8.91
N ALA A 131 -14.98 11.20 8.25
CA ALA A 131 -16.30 11.45 8.86
C ALA A 131 -16.59 10.52 10.04
N VAL A 132 -16.14 9.25 9.97
CA VAL A 132 -16.24 8.30 11.10
C VAL A 132 -15.34 8.75 12.27
N ARG A 133 -14.10 9.15 11.99
CA ARG A 133 -13.15 9.62 13.00
C ARG A 133 -13.64 10.90 13.70
N GLU A 134 -14.26 11.81 12.95
CA GLU A 134 -14.83 13.06 13.47
C GLU A 134 -16.19 12.85 14.18
N GLY A 135 -16.72 11.60 14.14
CA GLY A 135 -17.99 11.25 14.79
C GLY A 135 -19.23 11.70 14.00
N GLU A 136 -19.07 12.12 12.77
CA GLU A 136 -20.15 12.53 11.86
C GLU A 136 -20.90 11.35 11.26
N LEU A 137 -20.24 10.18 11.14
CA LEU A 137 -20.79 8.94 10.63
C LEU A 137 -20.54 7.77 11.59
N ASN A 138 -21.54 6.88 11.70
CA ASN A 138 -21.36 5.62 12.41
C ASN A 138 -20.56 4.64 11.51
N PRO A 139 -19.60 3.86 12.05
CA PRO A 139 -18.85 2.84 11.30
C PRO A 139 -19.75 1.86 10.50
N ASP A 140 -20.93 1.52 11.01
CA ASP A 140 -21.87 0.64 10.30
C ASP A 140 -22.47 1.27 9.03
N GLN A 141 -22.56 2.60 8.99
CA GLN A 141 -23.08 3.35 7.84
C GLN A 141 -22.02 3.53 6.74
N SER A 142 -20.75 3.41 7.09
CA SER A 142 -19.62 3.65 6.19
C SER A 142 -19.56 2.64 5.03
N ARG A 143 -19.83 1.36 5.30
CA ARG A 143 -19.66 0.26 4.33
C ARG A 143 -20.50 0.40 3.06
N ASN A 144 -21.68 0.96 3.15
CA ASN A 144 -22.62 1.11 2.04
C ASN A 144 -22.78 2.56 1.57
N HIS A 145 -21.92 3.47 2.05
CA HIS A 145 -22.05 4.87 1.70
C HIS A 145 -21.61 5.12 0.24
N PRO A 146 -22.34 5.95 -0.55
CA PRO A 146 -22.00 6.24 -1.96
C PRO A 146 -20.59 6.80 -2.14
N TRP A 147 -20.07 7.52 -1.15
CA TRP A 147 -18.76 8.18 -1.19
C TRP A 147 -17.63 7.39 -0.52
N ARG A 148 -17.82 6.07 -0.31
CA ARG A 148 -16.80 5.25 0.35
C ARG A 148 -15.44 5.22 -0.36
N HIS A 149 -15.44 5.47 -1.69
CA HIS A 149 -14.23 5.51 -2.53
C HIS A 149 -13.68 6.94 -2.75
N VAL A 150 -14.28 7.97 -2.12
CA VAL A 150 -13.83 9.35 -2.30
C VAL A 150 -12.61 9.59 -1.42
N LEU A 151 -11.45 9.71 -2.05
CA LEU A 151 -10.21 10.02 -1.35
C LEU A 151 -10.21 11.44 -0.82
N SER A 152 -9.74 11.60 0.39
CA SER A 152 -9.47 12.90 1.01
C SER A 152 -8.02 13.34 0.82
N GLN A 153 -7.10 12.37 0.58
CA GLN A 153 -5.69 12.61 0.29
C GLN A 153 -5.19 11.59 -0.71
N CYS A 154 -4.42 12.04 -1.71
CA CYS A 154 -3.68 11.23 -2.66
C CYS A 154 -2.46 12.01 -3.16
N LEU A 155 -1.52 11.32 -3.77
CA LEU A 155 -0.39 11.92 -4.49
C LEU A 155 -0.88 12.52 -5.83
N GLY A 156 -0.24 13.60 -6.28
CA GLY A 156 -0.60 14.33 -7.50
C GLY A 156 -1.54 15.51 -7.24
N ARG A 157 -1.66 15.96 -5.97
CA ARG A 157 -2.50 17.08 -5.59
C ARG A 157 -1.70 18.21 -4.93
N GLU A 158 -2.06 19.46 -5.29
CA GLU A 158 -1.44 20.64 -4.67
C GLU A 158 -1.87 20.82 -3.20
N ASP A 159 -3.07 20.37 -2.84
CA ASP A 159 -3.65 20.45 -1.51
C ASP A 159 -3.32 19.22 -0.63
N MET A 160 -2.44 18.33 -1.08
CA MET A 160 -1.97 17.23 -0.24
C MET A 160 -1.19 17.78 0.96
N HIS A 161 -1.63 17.43 2.16
CA HIS A 161 -1.06 17.93 3.41
C HIS A 161 -0.83 16.83 4.45
N ARG A 162 -1.20 15.57 4.14
CA ARG A 162 -1.06 14.45 5.06
C ARG A 162 -0.33 13.29 4.40
N ILE A 163 0.82 12.94 4.96
CA ILE A 163 1.57 11.72 4.72
C ILE A 163 1.71 11.04 6.07
N ASP A 164 1.12 9.87 6.24
CA ASP A 164 1.24 9.13 7.49
C ASP A 164 2.48 8.25 7.47
N VAL A 165 3.32 8.40 8.50
CA VAL A 165 4.54 7.60 8.70
C VAL A 165 4.56 7.07 10.12
N GLN A 166 4.69 5.75 10.27
CA GLN A 166 4.67 5.11 11.57
C GLN A 166 5.60 3.90 11.66
N ALA A 167 6.13 3.67 12.86
CA ALA A 167 6.82 2.41 13.16
C ALA A 167 5.80 1.26 13.20
N VAL A 168 6.22 0.11 12.71
CA VAL A 168 5.39 -1.10 12.65
C VAL A 168 6.01 -2.15 13.56
N GLU A 169 5.26 -2.60 14.57
CA GLU A 169 5.71 -3.74 15.37
C GLU A 169 5.74 -5.01 14.51
N ALA A 170 6.88 -5.67 14.46
CA ALA A 170 7.07 -6.93 13.77
C ALA A 170 7.62 -8.01 14.73
N GLN A 171 7.19 -9.24 14.50
CA GLN A 171 7.66 -10.43 15.22
C GLN A 171 7.79 -11.59 14.23
N ALA A 172 8.64 -12.54 14.57
CA ALA A 172 8.74 -13.79 13.82
C ALA A 172 7.37 -14.46 13.69
N GLY A 173 7.03 -14.87 12.47
CA GLY A 173 5.74 -15.46 12.14
C GLY A 173 4.64 -14.45 11.76
N ASP A 174 4.88 -13.15 11.86
CA ASP A 174 3.95 -12.14 11.33
C ASP A 174 3.88 -12.21 9.80
N ARG A 175 2.72 -11.94 9.27
CA ARG A 175 2.51 -11.77 7.83
C ARG A 175 1.97 -10.39 7.55
N PHE A 176 2.68 -9.64 6.72
CA PHE A 176 2.29 -8.31 6.26
C PHE A 176 1.70 -8.40 4.85
N LEU A 177 0.57 -7.74 4.64
CA LEU A 177 -0.09 -7.65 3.35
C LEU A 177 -0.23 -6.18 2.95
N LEU A 178 0.43 -5.79 1.85
CA LEU A 178 0.16 -4.53 1.17
C LEU A 178 -0.81 -4.81 0.03
N CYS A 179 -1.84 -3.98 -0.13
CA CYS A 179 -2.80 -4.16 -1.22
C CYS A 179 -3.43 -2.84 -1.65
N SER A 180 -3.87 -2.78 -2.93
CA SER A 180 -4.79 -1.75 -3.41
C SER A 180 -6.22 -2.03 -2.93
N ASP A 181 -7.11 -1.06 -3.12
CA ASP A 181 -8.51 -1.13 -2.68
C ASP A 181 -9.29 -2.23 -3.41
N GLY A 182 -8.90 -2.60 -4.66
CA GLY A 182 -9.52 -3.68 -5.41
C GLY A 182 -9.54 -5.04 -4.70
N LEU A 183 -8.64 -5.26 -3.71
CA LEU A 183 -8.75 -6.43 -2.83
C LEU A 183 -9.81 -6.23 -1.75
N THR A 184 -9.78 -5.10 -1.07
CA THR A 184 -10.56 -4.85 0.15
C THR A 184 -11.99 -4.43 -0.12
N GLU A 185 -12.29 -3.98 -1.33
CA GLU A 185 -13.65 -3.79 -1.81
C GLU A 185 -14.40 -5.09 -2.04
N GLU A 186 -13.68 -6.13 -2.46
CA GLU A 186 -14.27 -7.43 -2.77
C GLU A 186 -14.22 -8.40 -1.57
N LEU A 187 -13.21 -8.30 -0.71
CA LEU A 187 -13.00 -9.22 0.40
C LEU A 187 -13.02 -8.52 1.76
N PRO A 188 -13.88 -8.93 2.69
CA PRO A 188 -13.80 -8.48 4.07
C PRO A 188 -12.55 -9.04 4.76
N ASP A 189 -12.07 -8.36 5.79
CA ASP A 189 -10.86 -8.72 6.55
C ASP A 189 -10.88 -10.16 7.06
N THR A 190 -12.06 -10.68 7.41
CA THR A 190 -12.25 -12.07 7.87
C THR A 190 -11.89 -13.10 6.80
N VAL A 191 -12.20 -12.81 5.53
CA VAL A 191 -11.87 -13.67 4.38
C VAL A 191 -10.38 -13.55 4.06
N ILE A 192 -9.83 -12.32 4.07
CA ILE A 192 -8.40 -12.08 3.90
C ILE A 192 -7.61 -12.88 4.97
N ALA A 193 -8.00 -12.76 6.24
CA ALA A 193 -7.39 -13.50 7.33
C ALA A 193 -7.48 -15.02 7.15
N ALA A 194 -8.60 -15.54 6.67
CA ALA A 194 -8.78 -16.98 6.43
C ALA A 194 -7.79 -17.50 5.38
N HIS A 195 -7.62 -16.79 4.26
CA HIS A 195 -6.63 -17.14 3.24
C HIS A 195 -5.21 -17.11 3.79
N LEU A 196 -4.84 -16.03 4.48
CA LEU A 196 -3.50 -15.88 5.05
C LEU A 196 -3.16 -16.93 6.11
N LYS A 197 -4.15 -17.43 6.85
CA LYS A 197 -3.97 -18.51 7.87
C LYS A 197 -3.85 -19.87 7.25
N SER A 198 -4.68 -20.16 6.24
CA SER A 198 -4.79 -21.52 5.69
C SER A 198 -3.68 -21.86 4.70
N ILE A 199 -3.11 -20.85 4.01
CA ILE A 199 -2.12 -21.03 2.96
C ILE A 199 -0.79 -20.45 3.42
N ARG A 200 0.20 -21.32 3.68
CA ARG A 200 1.52 -20.91 4.19
C ARG A 200 2.41 -20.32 3.09
N ALA A 201 2.47 -20.97 1.91
CA ALA A 201 3.28 -20.50 0.81
C ALA A 201 2.81 -19.11 0.33
N VAL A 202 3.74 -18.17 0.26
CA VAL A 202 3.45 -16.73 0.09
C VAL A 202 2.78 -16.45 -1.25
N GLU A 203 3.35 -16.99 -2.34
CA GLU A 203 2.79 -16.83 -3.69
C GLU A 203 1.41 -17.47 -3.80
N SER A 204 1.24 -18.67 -3.22
CA SER A 204 -0.06 -19.36 -3.26
C SER A 204 -1.14 -18.59 -2.49
N ALA A 205 -0.78 -17.96 -1.37
CA ALA A 205 -1.69 -17.15 -0.58
C ALA A 205 -2.08 -15.86 -1.33
N ALA A 206 -1.11 -15.18 -1.95
CA ALA A 206 -1.35 -14.00 -2.77
C ALA A 206 -2.27 -14.35 -3.95
N GLN A 207 -1.98 -15.43 -4.68
CA GLN A 207 -2.82 -15.88 -5.81
C GLN A 207 -4.25 -16.25 -5.35
N ALA A 208 -4.38 -16.88 -4.18
CA ALA A 208 -5.69 -17.25 -3.64
C ALA A 208 -6.52 -16.02 -3.28
N LEU A 209 -5.90 -14.97 -2.72
CA LEU A 209 -6.56 -13.69 -2.44
C LEU A 209 -7.10 -13.04 -3.72
N ILE A 210 -6.27 -12.93 -4.75
CA ILE A 210 -6.67 -12.36 -6.04
C ILE A 210 -7.79 -13.18 -6.68
N ASN A 211 -7.65 -14.50 -6.73
CA ASN A 211 -8.69 -15.37 -7.29
C ASN A 211 -10.01 -15.27 -6.52
N SER A 212 -9.92 -15.09 -5.19
CA SER A 212 -11.10 -14.88 -4.36
C SER A 212 -11.76 -13.53 -4.65
N ALA A 213 -10.99 -12.44 -4.73
CA ALA A 213 -11.51 -11.12 -5.08
C ALA A 213 -12.17 -11.10 -6.47
N LYS A 214 -11.53 -11.70 -7.47
CA LYS A 214 -12.11 -11.86 -8.82
C LYS A 214 -13.43 -12.61 -8.81
N LYS A 215 -13.59 -13.65 -7.99
CA LYS A 215 -14.85 -14.40 -7.85
C LYS A 215 -15.95 -13.59 -7.18
N HIS A 216 -15.62 -12.62 -6.34
CA HIS A 216 -16.58 -11.74 -5.67
C HIS A 216 -16.96 -10.50 -6.51
N GLY A 217 -16.36 -10.32 -7.67
CA GLY A 217 -16.70 -9.24 -8.59
C GLY A 217 -15.54 -8.83 -9.49
N GLY A 218 -14.35 -8.63 -8.90
CA GLY A 218 -13.16 -8.20 -9.63
C GLY A 218 -13.38 -6.90 -10.39
N ARG A 219 -14.00 -5.93 -9.76
CA ARG A 219 -14.45 -4.67 -10.38
C ARG A 219 -13.31 -3.72 -10.67
N ASP A 220 -12.19 -3.90 -9.95
CA ASP A 220 -11.00 -3.06 -10.10
C ASP A 220 -9.72 -3.87 -10.32
N ASN A 221 -8.61 -3.16 -10.55
CA ASN A 221 -7.27 -3.71 -10.50
C ASN A 221 -6.97 -4.22 -9.07
N ILE A 222 -6.28 -5.34 -8.95
CA ILE A 222 -6.02 -5.97 -7.65
C ILE A 222 -4.53 -6.21 -7.53
N THR A 223 -3.88 -5.48 -6.65
CA THR A 223 -2.46 -5.64 -6.35
C THR A 223 -2.27 -6.13 -4.94
N VAL A 224 -1.44 -7.16 -4.77
CA VAL A 224 -1.11 -7.77 -3.47
C VAL A 224 0.39 -8.03 -3.37
N ILE A 225 1.00 -7.58 -2.29
CA ILE A 225 2.35 -7.98 -1.86
C ILE A 225 2.22 -8.60 -0.48
N LEU A 226 2.70 -9.83 -0.32
CA LEU A 226 2.70 -10.53 0.94
C LEU A 226 4.13 -10.76 1.41
N VAL A 227 4.42 -10.35 2.65
CA VAL A 227 5.71 -10.49 3.31
C VAL A 227 5.53 -11.32 4.57
N THR A 228 6.29 -12.39 4.74
CA THR A 228 6.25 -13.23 5.95
C THR A 228 7.58 -13.11 6.69
N MET A 229 7.52 -12.75 7.97
CA MET A 229 8.67 -12.77 8.86
C MET A 229 9.00 -14.21 9.20
N LEU A 230 10.20 -14.68 8.84
CA LEU A 230 10.58 -16.08 9.09
C LEU A 230 10.71 -16.34 10.59
N MET A 231 10.28 -17.53 11.01
CA MET A 231 10.51 -18.03 12.36
C MET A 231 11.86 -18.74 12.36
N ASP A 232 12.83 -18.15 13.02
CA ASP A 232 14.19 -18.64 13.00
C ASP A 232 14.42 -19.86 13.90
N LYS A 233 15.10 -20.88 13.34
CA LYS A 233 16.01 -21.76 14.11
C LYS A 233 17.47 -21.56 13.71
N ASP A 234 17.74 -20.90 12.58
CA ASP A 234 19.08 -20.77 11.99
C ASP A 234 19.30 -19.45 11.21
N ALA A 235 18.42 -18.43 11.27
CA ALA A 235 18.51 -17.21 10.49
C ALA A 235 19.09 -16.04 11.28
N ASN A 236 19.78 -15.14 10.58
CA ASN A 236 20.16 -13.83 11.08
C ASN A 236 18.91 -12.97 11.26
N ASP A 237 18.86 -12.17 12.33
CA ASP A 237 17.76 -11.25 12.61
C ASP A 237 17.29 -10.47 11.36
N GLY A 238 16.06 -10.73 10.96
CA GLY A 238 15.38 -9.98 9.92
C GLY A 238 15.17 -10.67 8.58
N ASP A 239 15.30 -11.99 8.49
CA ASP A 239 14.96 -12.74 7.28
C ASP A 239 13.44 -12.84 7.10
N PHE A 240 13.00 -12.67 5.84
CA PHE A 240 11.58 -12.74 5.47
C PHE A 240 11.42 -13.40 4.09
N GLU A 241 10.27 -14.00 3.88
CA GLU A 241 9.83 -14.55 2.61
C GLU A 241 8.79 -13.65 1.98
N THR A 242 8.94 -13.36 0.69
CA THR A 242 8.04 -12.47 -0.05
C THR A 242 7.38 -13.17 -1.21
N GLY A 243 6.11 -12.84 -1.45
CA GLY A 243 5.39 -13.19 -2.67
C GLY A 243 4.53 -12.02 -3.09
N PHE A 244 4.44 -11.77 -4.40
CA PHE A 244 3.61 -10.69 -4.94
C PHE A 244 2.90 -11.15 -6.21
N ILE A 245 1.71 -10.62 -6.43
CA ILE A 245 0.95 -10.81 -7.68
C ILE A 245 0.19 -9.52 -7.97
N VAL A 246 0.18 -9.14 -9.27
CA VAL A 246 -0.60 -8.03 -9.81
C VAL A 246 -1.49 -8.57 -10.93
N GLN A 247 -2.76 -8.19 -10.91
CA GLN A 247 -3.70 -8.57 -11.98
C GLN A 247 -4.72 -7.47 -12.25
#